data_022f620bfc6d58a2f3822f815de7f49c
#
_entry.id   022f620bfc6d58a2f3822f815de7f49c
#
_cell.length_a   1.000
_cell.length_b   1.000
_cell.length_c   1.000
_cell.angle_alpha   90.00
_cell.angle_beta   90.00
_cell.angle_gamma   90.00
#
_symmetry.space_group_name_H-M   'P 1'
#
loop_
_entity.id
_entity.type
_entity.pdbx_description
1 polymer ?
#
loop_
_entity_poly.entity_id
_entity_poly.type
_entity_poly.pdbx_seq_one_letter_code
_entity_poly.pdbx_strand_id
1 'polypeptide(L)'
;MNRILTIWRGMTNGERVVAAAVALALAITVVAGAYALLKRPGDVSNPDVAFSLEEGAGKERRPKPRKTVNWTRFGYDLGRSKFLDTPRIRPPFRKLWKWQGEELIEFPPIVVDGRLYFIDNDGVYVALDASSGKVLWRKRLASLNASSPAYFKGVLYSVSLAPAQALAVRARDGKVLWRKPLAARSESSPLVLSGRMYIGNEAGQLLALDIDDGSTAWETTLGGSVKAGPAFADGTLYVGDYGGRMNAVRARDGKLLWQTSDLGTGIGGSGRFYSTPAVAFGRVYAGNADNRVYSFDAETGEIAWSFSTGDYVYSGVAAADTRGTGPTVYFGSHDRNVYAVDAKTGEEKWSEGAGGQVSGPATVVGDVVYASTFSGNATIGLDLGSGRRVFSYDDGEYGPVVSDAQVLYLTGGASVVAFEPIDVGSFRYETNKGQKGIVPPAQQRKAKRAARERARGVGSGDGPAGAGGSAGAAGGGPQGDRGGGGAGPEPGKGGARERPPPGGQGREPER
;
A
#
# COMPACT_ATOMS: atom_id res chain seq x y z
N MET A 1 -21.53 30.02 37.19
CA MET A 1 -21.70 31.44 36.81
C MET A 1 -21.10 32.41 37.83
N ASN A 2 -21.36 32.27 39.13
CA ASN A 2 -20.88 33.23 40.16
C ASN A 2 -19.35 33.33 40.29
N ARG A 3 -18.57 32.27 40.14
CA ARG A 3 -17.09 32.30 40.21
C ARG A 3 -16.44 33.11 39.09
N ILE A 4 -16.97 33.01 37.85
CA ILE A 4 -16.46 33.76 36.71
C ILE A 4 -16.69 35.27 36.88
N LEU A 5 -17.87 35.65 37.38
CA LEU A 5 -18.19 37.06 37.64
C LEU A 5 -17.32 37.66 38.77
N THR A 6 -16.93 36.87 39.79
CA THR A 6 -16.05 37.31 40.86
C THR A 6 -14.62 37.57 40.35
N ILE A 7 -14.10 36.67 39.50
CA ILE A 7 -12.80 36.80 38.85
C ILE A 7 -12.78 38.07 37.97
N TRP A 8 -13.80 38.23 37.14
CA TRP A 8 -13.93 39.39 36.24
C TRP A 8 -13.95 40.72 36.98
N ARG A 9 -14.62 40.78 38.16
CA ARG A 9 -14.68 42.00 38.99
C ARG A 9 -13.35 42.37 39.65
N GLY A 10 -12.47 41.37 39.88
CA GLY A 10 -11.14 41.60 40.45
C GLY A 10 -10.07 42.02 39.44
N MET A 11 -10.34 41.94 38.15
CA MET A 11 -9.38 42.25 37.08
C MET A 11 -9.26 43.76 36.84
N THR A 12 -8.05 44.23 36.52
CA THR A 12 -7.79 45.58 36.02
C THR A 12 -8.39 45.75 34.62
N ASN A 13 -8.54 46.99 34.17
CA ASN A 13 -9.08 47.25 32.82
C ASN A 13 -8.23 46.59 31.70
N GLY A 14 -6.90 46.55 31.85
CA GLY A 14 -6.01 45.88 30.92
C GLY A 14 -6.24 44.35 30.85
N GLU A 15 -6.37 43.73 32.03
CA GLU A 15 -6.63 42.27 32.11
C GLU A 15 -8.01 41.88 31.54
N ARG A 16 -9.03 42.75 31.73
CA ARG A 16 -10.37 42.54 31.09
C ARG A 16 -10.31 42.62 29.58
N VAL A 17 -9.55 43.56 29.03
CA VAL A 17 -9.36 43.68 27.58
C VAL A 17 -8.67 42.42 27.02
N VAL A 18 -7.59 41.94 27.69
CA VAL A 18 -6.91 40.72 27.29
C VAL A 18 -7.83 39.50 27.40
N ALA A 19 -8.55 39.37 28.53
CA ALA A 19 -9.49 38.23 28.69
C ALA A 19 -10.62 38.26 27.68
N ALA A 20 -11.15 39.44 27.34
CA ALA A 20 -12.17 39.56 26.25
C ALA A 20 -11.62 39.24 24.89
N ALA A 21 -10.38 39.65 24.57
CA ALA A 21 -9.72 39.32 23.32
C ALA A 21 -9.47 37.80 23.17
N VAL A 22 -9.01 37.13 24.24
CA VAL A 22 -8.82 35.69 24.29
C VAL A 22 -10.15 34.94 24.12
N ALA A 23 -11.20 35.39 24.84
CA ALA A 23 -12.54 34.77 24.70
C ALA A 23 -13.11 34.95 23.28
N LEU A 24 -12.91 36.12 22.67
CA LEU A 24 -13.31 36.39 21.29
C LEU A 24 -12.52 35.50 20.29
N ALA A 25 -11.20 35.37 20.46
CA ALA A 25 -10.37 34.52 19.64
C ALA A 25 -10.81 33.02 19.71
N LEU A 26 -11.08 32.54 20.93
CA LEU A 26 -11.60 31.19 21.14
C LEU A 26 -12.98 31.02 20.49
N ALA A 27 -13.89 31.98 20.62
CA ALA A 27 -15.19 31.93 19.96
C ALA A 27 -15.08 31.92 18.43
N ILE A 28 -14.19 32.74 17.88
CA ILE A 28 -13.89 32.73 16.42
C ILE A 28 -13.33 31.36 15.97
N THR A 29 -12.40 30.79 16.76
CA THR A 29 -11.84 29.49 16.46
C THR A 29 -12.90 28.37 16.46
N VAL A 30 -13.80 28.38 17.46
CA VAL A 30 -14.90 27.42 17.54
C VAL A 30 -15.88 27.59 16.38
N VAL A 31 -16.27 28.82 16.05
CA VAL A 31 -17.17 29.12 14.94
C VAL A 31 -16.52 28.75 13.60
N ALA A 32 -15.24 29.08 13.41
CA ALA A 32 -14.51 28.71 12.21
C ALA A 32 -14.35 27.17 12.08
N GLY A 33 -14.08 26.49 13.18
CA GLY A 33 -14.03 25.03 13.23
C GLY A 33 -15.40 24.37 12.91
N ALA A 34 -16.46 24.87 13.50
CA ALA A 34 -17.82 24.41 13.20
C ALA A 34 -18.22 24.71 11.76
N TYR A 35 -17.90 25.88 11.24
CA TYR A 35 -18.14 26.27 9.85
C TYR A 35 -17.36 25.33 8.88
N ALA A 36 -16.09 25.02 9.21
CA ALA A 36 -15.27 24.12 8.41
C ALA A 36 -15.85 22.70 8.36
N LEU A 37 -16.35 22.20 9.51
CA LEU A 37 -17.02 20.89 9.58
C LEU A 37 -18.35 20.86 8.81
N LEU A 38 -19.12 21.93 8.87
CA LEU A 38 -20.43 22.04 8.17
C LEU A 38 -20.27 22.28 6.66
N LYS A 39 -19.13 22.80 6.21
CA LYS A 39 -18.84 23.11 4.79
C LYS A 39 -18.00 22.06 4.08
N ARG A 40 -17.61 20.95 4.75
CA ARG A 40 -16.97 19.85 4.06
C ARG A 40 -17.96 19.28 3.03
N PRO A 41 -17.57 19.20 1.74
CA PRO A 41 -18.38 18.53 0.75
C PRO A 41 -18.62 17.08 1.17
N GLY A 42 -19.85 16.59 1.03
CA GLY A 42 -20.15 15.17 1.20
C GLY A 42 -19.53 14.34 0.08
N ASP A 43 -19.59 13.01 0.22
CA ASP A 43 -19.20 12.12 -0.85
C ASP A 43 -20.15 12.24 -2.04
N VAL A 44 -19.58 12.13 -3.24
CA VAL A 44 -20.30 12.15 -4.51
C VAL A 44 -20.69 10.72 -4.89
N SER A 45 -21.90 10.55 -5.44
CA SER A 45 -22.33 9.31 -6.11
C SER A 45 -23.06 9.70 -7.39
N ASN A 46 -22.48 9.36 -8.53
CA ASN A 46 -23.07 9.59 -9.84
C ASN A 46 -23.18 8.24 -10.59
N PRO A 47 -24.31 7.54 -10.47
CA PRO A 47 -24.50 6.20 -11.03
C PRO A 47 -24.54 6.19 -12.56
N ASP A 48 -24.77 7.34 -13.20
CA ASP A 48 -24.90 7.46 -14.66
C ASP A 48 -23.54 7.52 -15.37
N VAL A 49 -22.44 7.75 -14.63
CA VAL A 49 -21.10 7.72 -15.20
C VAL A 49 -20.74 6.32 -15.69
N ALA A 50 -20.22 6.24 -16.91
CA ALA A 50 -19.89 5.00 -17.60
C ALA A 50 -19.02 4.07 -16.75
N PHE A 51 -19.33 2.78 -16.80
CA PHE A 51 -18.56 1.72 -16.17
C PHE A 51 -18.52 0.53 -17.12
N SER A 52 -17.34 0.17 -17.60
CA SER A 52 -17.16 -0.93 -18.54
C SER A 52 -16.39 -2.06 -17.91
N LEU A 53 -17.00 -3.25 -17.92
CA LEU A 53 -16.23 -4.49 -17.78
C LEU A 53 -15.72 -4.81 -19.19
N GLU A 54 -14.39 -4.92 -19.37
CA GLU A 54 -13.87 -5.43 -20.65
C GLU A 54 -14.51 -6.80 -20.92
N GLU A 55 -15.35 -6.86 -21.95
CA GLU A 55 -16.01 -8.12 -22.38
C GLU A 55 -15.03 -9.20 -22.85
N GLY A 56 -13.73 -8.98 -22.71
CA GLY A 56 -12.65 -9.89 -23.08
C GLY A 56 -12.14 -10.80 -21.96
N ALA A 57 -12.27 -10.41 -20.71
CA ALA A 57 -11.70 -11.16 -19.59
C ALA A 57 -12.39 -12.52 -19.30
N GLY A 58 -13.58 -12.75 -19.85
CA GLY A 58 -14.39 -13.95 -19.59
C GLY A 58 -14.43 -15.02 -20.69
N LYS A 59 -14.03 -14.72 -21.92
CA LYS A 59 -14.20 -15.64 -23.08
C LYS A 59 -12.94 -16.04 -23.82
N GLU A 60 -11.81 -15.34 -23.63
CA GLU A 60 -10.56 -15.86 -24.17
C GLU A 60 -10.10 -17.08 -23.36
N ARG A 61 -9.76 -18.15 -24.09
CA ARG A 61 -9.04 -19.29 -23.52
C ARG A 61 -7.88 -18.71 -22.70
N ARG A 62 -7.97 -18.78 -21.35
CA ARG A 62 -6.88 -18.41 -20.47
C ARG A 62 -5.60 -18.95 -21.07
N PRO A 63 -4.61 -18.13 -21.42
CA PRO A 63 -3.32 -18.64 -21.84
C PRO A 63 -2.89 -19.62 -20.76
N LYS A 64 -2.38 -20.81 -21.16
CA LYS A 64 -1.82 -21.78 -20.19
C LYS A 64 -0.93 -20.98 -19.26
N PRO A 65 -1.10 -21.07 -17.94
CA PRO A 65 -0.37 -20.23 -17.00
C PRO A 65 1.11 -20.34 -17.31
N ARG A 66 1.72 -19.23 -17.70
CA ARG A 66 3.18 -19.16 -17.83
C ARG A 66 3.75 -19.59 -16.50
N LYS A 67 4.84 -20.37 -16.49
CA LYS A 67 5.47 -20.78 -15.23
C LYS A 67 5.87 -19.56 -14.38
N THR A 68 6.23 -18.45 -15.03
CA THR A 68 6.59 -17.17 -14.42
C THR A 68 6.03 -16.01 -15.26
N VAL A 69 5.77 -14.88 -14.62
CA VAL A 69 5.40 -13.59 -15.26
C VAL A 69 6.45 -12.54 -14.93
N ASN A 70 6.56 -11.53 -15.78
CA ASN A 70 7.44 -10.39 -15.54
C ASN A 70 6.62 -9.23 -14.97
N TRP A 71 7.04 -8.71 -13.82
CA TRP A 71 6.53 -7.48 -13.22
C TRP A 71 7.48 -6.34 -13.57
N THR A 72 7.27 -5.72 -14.72
CA THR A 72 8.26 -4.86 -15.40
C THR A 72 8.25 -3.41 -14.97
N ARG A 73 7.30 -2.97 -14.14
CA ARG A 73 7.11 -1.56 -13.74
C ARG A 73 6.35 -1.44 -12.44
N PHE A 74 6.39 -0.29 -11.82
CA PHE A 74 5.51 0.02 -10.69
C PHE A 74 4.04 -0.20 -11.09
N GLY A 75 3.28 -0.87 -10.25
CA GLY A 75 1.84 -1.09 -10.47
C GLY A 75 1.50 -2.18 -11.50
N TYR A 76 2.47 -3.01 -11.93
CA TYR A 76 2.34 -4.21 -12.77
C TYR A 76 2.08 -3.91 -14.25
N ASP A 77 0.92 -3.42 -14.63
CA ASP A 77 0.47 -3.17 -16.00
C ASP A 77 0.54 -1.67 -16.40
N LEU A 78 0.07 -1.33 -17.60
CA LEU A 78 0.05 0.03 -18.09
C LEU A 78 -0.97 0.90 -17.33
N GLY A 79 -2.10 0.33 -16.96
CA GLY A 79 -3.14 0.99 -16.16
C GLY A 79 -2.78 1.14 -14.69
N ARG A 80 -1.63 0.59 -14.26
CA ARG A 80 -1.21 0.60 -12.85
C ARG A 80 -2.23 -0.06 -11.92
N SER A 81 -2.89 -1.13 -12.39
CA SER A 81 -3.95 -1.81 -11.64
C SER A 81 -3.46 -2.42 -10.32
N LYS A 82 -2.15 -2.68 -10.19
CA LYS A 82 -1.53 -3.34 -9.04
C LYS A 82 -2.18 -4.70 -8.73
N PHE A 83 -2.64 -5.36 -9.78
CA PHE A 83 -3.32 -6.64 -9.70
C PHE A 83 -2.61 -7.69 -10.56
N LEU A 84 -2.25 -8.80 -9.95
CA LEU A 84 -1.77 -10.01 -10.62
C LEU A 84 -2.76 -11.16 -10.38
N ASP A 85 -3.51 -11.54 -11.40
CA ASP A 85 -4.38 -12.72 -11.35
C ASP A 85 -3.53 -14.00 -11.38
N THR A 86 -3.38 -14.62 -10.23
CA THR A 86 -2.69 -15.89 -10.07
C THR A 86 -3.25 -16.70 -8.91
N PRO A 87 -3.77 -17.89 -9.13
CA PRO A 87 -4.31 -18.71 -8.05
C PRO A 87 -3.23 -19.39 -7.19
N ARG A 88 -1.94 -19.27 -7.57
CA ARG A 88 -0.84 -19.99 -6.92
C ARG A 88 -0.27 -19.30 -5.71
N ILE A 89 -0.31 -17.97 -5.67
CA ILE A 89 0.32 -17.18 -4.60
C ILE A 89 -0.71 -16.93 -3.50
N ARG A 90 -0.73 -17.81 -2.52
CA ARG A 90 -1.60 -17.72 -1.34
C ARG A 90 -0.90 -18.24 -0.09
N PRO A 91 -1.07 -17.58 1.09
CA PRO A 91 -0.58 -18.11 2.36
C PRO A 91 -1.17 -19.48 2.69
N PRO A 92 -0.43 -20.33 3.43
CA PRO A 92 0.81 -20.03 4.14
C PRO A 92 2.04 -20.03 3.24
N PHE A 93 3.04 -19.23 3.63
CA PHE A 93 4.29 -19.09 2.91
C PHE A 93 5.47 -19.67 3.67
N ARG A 94 6.48 -20.13 2.92
CA ARG A 94 7.82 -20.41 3.40
C ARG A 94 8.77 -19.31 2.93
N LYS A 95 9.58 -18.74 3.85
CA LYS A 95 10.64 -17.81 3.48
C LYS A 95 11.76 -18.57 2.76
N LEU A 96 12.11 -18.12 1.57
CA LEU A 96 13.21 -18.69 0.78
C LEU A 96 14.55 -18.04 1.15
N TRP A 97 14.59 -16.71 1.09
CA TRP A 97 15.78 -15.93 1.40
C TRP A 97 15.39 -14.52 1.86
N LYS A 98 16.31 -13.84 2.53
CA LYS A 98 16.25 -12.40 2.83
C LYS A 98 17.57 -11.78 2.38
N TRP A 99 17.48 -10.74 1.58
CA TRP A 99 18.58 -9.81 1.31
C TRP A 99 18.42 -8.61 2.24
N GLN A 100 19.57 -8.07 2.76
CA GLN A 100 19.59 -6.92 3.64
C GLN A 100 20.52 -5.86 3.07
N GLY A 101 19.97 -4.65 2.86
CA GLY A 101 20.70 -3.44 2.51
C GLY A 101 21.00 -2.57 3.72
N GLU A 102 21.48 -1.38 3.45
CA GLU A 102 21.83 -0.35 4.45
C GLU A 102 20.76 0.76 4.50
N GLU A 103 20.14 1.06 3.35
CA GLU A 103 19.22 2.18 3.16
C GLU A 103 17.82 1.71 2.80
N LEU A 104 16.83 2.57 3.08
CA LEU A 104 15.42 2.34 2.79
C LEU A 104 15.18 2.06 1.31
N ILE A 105 14.37 1.06 1.03
CA ILE A 105 13.79 0.77 -0.28
C ILE A 105 12.33 1.21 -0.25
N GLU A 106 12.10 2.48 -0.50
CA GLU A 106 10.76 3.09 -0.39
C GLU A 106 9.79 2.55 -1.44
N PHE A 107 10.28 2.34 -2.66
CA PHE A 107 9.48 1.86 -3.79
C PHE A 107 9.77 0.39 -4.09
N PRO A 108 8.72 -0.41 -4.43
CA PRO A 108 8.88 -1.84 -4.63
C PRO A 108 9.80 -2.17 -5.81
N PRO A 109 10.49 -3.33 -5.76
CA PRO A 109 11.28 -3.82 -6.87
C PRO A 109 10.40 -4.15 -8.08
N ILE A 110 11.05 -4.36 -9.22
CA ILE A 110 10.48 -5.08 -10.35
C ILE A 110 11.15 -6.44 -10.46
N VAL A 111 10.43 -7.43 -10.99
CA VAL A 111 10.96 -8.78 -11.25
C VAL A 111 10.82 -9.13 -12.71
N VAL A 112 11.96 -9.45 -13.36
CA VAL A 112 12.03 -9.70 -14.80
C VAL A 112 13.03 -10.81 -15.07
N ASP A 113 12.59 -11.86 -15.77
CA ASP A 113 13.42 -12.97 -16.23
C ASP A 113 14.33 -13.55 -15.12
N GLY A 114 13.74 -13.75 -13.92
CA GLY A 114 14.42 -14.29 -12.74
C GLY A 114 15.39 -13.34 -12.07
N ARG A 115 15.26 -12.03 -12.28
CA ARG A 115 16.05 -10.99 -11.62
C ARG A 115 15.16 -9.95 -10.98
N LEU A 116 15.53 -9.50 -9.79
CA LEU A 116 14.93 -8.35 -9.11
C LEU A 116 15.78 -7.11 -9.36
N TYR A 117 15.12 -5.98 -9.62
CA TYR A 117 15.77 -4.68 -9.76
C TYR A 117 15.05 -3.66 -8.90
N PHE A 118 15.81 -2.89 -8.12
CA PHE A 118 15.29 -1.79 -7.31
C PHE A 118 16.36 -0.73 -7.10
N ILE A 119 15.95 0.40 -6.53
CA ILE A 119 16.81 1.53 -6.21
C ILE A 119 16.52 1.89 -4.75
N ASP A 120 17.54 1.97 -3.91
CA ASP A 120 17.38 2.47 -2.54
C ASP A 120 17.36 4.01 -2.49
N ASN A 121 17.00 4.57 -1.35
CA ASN A 121 16.87 6.03 -1.21
C ASN A 121 18.20 6.77 -1.44
N ASP A 122 19.33 6.12 -1.21
CA ASP A 122 20.69 6.66 -1.50
C ASP A 122 21.07 6.57 -2.98
N GLY A 123 20.12 6.19 -3.86
CA GLY A 123 20.32 6.11 -5.30
C GLY A 123 21.25 4.99 -5.74
N VAL A 124 21.32 3.91 -4.95
CA VAL A 124 22.05 2.70 -5.33
C VAL A 124 21.09 1.76 -6.06
N TYR A 125 21.43 1.48 -7.29
CA TYR A 125 20.74 0.50 -8.13
C TYR A 125 21.26 -0.90 -7.81
N VAL A 126 20.36 -1.82 -7.57
CA VAL A 126 20.65 -3.20 -7.19
C VAL A 126 19.95 -4.17 -8.14
N ALA A 127 20.68 -5.19 -8.58
CA ALA A 127 20.12 -6.35 -9.25
C ALA A 127 20.43 -7.60 -8.41
N LEU A 128 19.38 -8.36 -8.09
CA LEU A 128 19.50 -9.64 -7.39
C LEU A 128 19.06 -10.78 -8.32
N ASP A 129 19.66 -11.94 -8.12
CA ASP A 129 19.09 -13.20 -8.60
C ASP A 129 17.84 -13.53 -7.80
N ALA A 130 16.69 -13.65 -8.46
CA ALA A 130 15.39 -13.78 -7.82
C ALA A 130 15.23 -15.12 -7.08
N SER A 131 15.96 -16.16 -7.48
CA SER A 131 15.89 -17.49 -6.86
C SER A 131 16.70 -17.59 -5.56
N SER A 132 17.77 -16.82 -5.43
CA SER A 132 18.74 -16.95 -4.34
C SER A 132 18.96 -15.67 -3.50
N GLY A 133 18.48 -14.52 -3.98
CA GLY A 133 18.76 -13.23 -3.34
C GLY A 133 20.20 -12.74 -3.49
N LYS A 134 21.04 -13.43 -4.28
CA LYS A 134 22.44 -13.03 -4.49
C LYS A 134 22.53 -11.78 -5.34
N VAL A 135 23.42 -10.85 -4.94
CA VAL A 135 23.70 -9.63 -5.70
C VAL A 135 24.38 -9.98 -7.02
N LEU A 136 23.76 -9.62 -8.14
CA LEU A 136 24.34 -9.73 -9.48
C LEU A 136 25.21 -8.53 -9.79
N TRP A 137 24.70 -7.34 -9.46
CA TRP A 137 25.47 -6.09 -9.51
C TRP A 137 24.81 -5.03 -8.61
N ARG A 138 25.62 -4.05 -8.14
CA ARG A 138 25.22 -2.89 -7.35
C ARG A 138 25.96 -1.67 -7.82
N LYS A 139 25.27 -0.53 -8.04
CA LYS A 139 25.88 0.72 -8.52
C LYS A 139 25.17 1.95 -7.96
N ARG A 140 25.91 2.87 -7.37
CA ARG A 140 25.40 4.18 -7.02
C ARG A 140 25.35 5.06 -8.27
N LEU A 141 24.16 5.45 -8.72
CA LEU A 141 23.94 6.27 -9.91
C LEU A 141 23.30 7.63 -9.60
N ALA A 142 22.81 7.79 -8.38
CA ALA A 142 22.27 9.02 -7.81
C ALA A 142 22.70 9.15 -6.34
N SER A 143 22.26 10.19 -5.65
CA SER A 143 22.45 10.40 -4.22
C SER A 143 21.11 10.50 -3.46
N LEU A 144 19.99 10.53 -4.20
CA LEU A 144 18.64 10.47 -3.62
C LEU A 144 17.67 9.95 -4.69
N ASN A 145 16.85 8.96 -4.31
CA ASN A 145 15.85 8.38 -5.18
C ASN A 145 14.58 8.04 -4.40
N ALA A 146 13.42 8.20 -5.03
CA ALA A 146 12.11 7.79 -4.51
C ALA A 146 11.22 7.34 -5.69
N SER A 147 11.64 6.29 -6.40
CA SER A 147 10.87 5.72 -7.51
C SER A 147 11.28 4.28 -7.82
N SER A 148 10.33 3.47 -8.30
CA SER A 148 10.66 2.17 -8.91
C SER A 148 11.22 2.37 -10.31
N PRO A 149 12.17 1.55 -10.77
CA PRO A 149 12.56 1.52 -12.17
C PRO A 149 11.45 0.87 -13.02
N ALA A 150 11.48 1.17 -14.35
CA ALA A 150 10.70 0.44 -15.34
C ALA A 150 11.66 -0.31 -16.28
N TYR A 151 11.30 -1.54 -16.65
CA TYR A 151 12.10 -2.36 -17.56
C TYR A 151 11.45 -2.44 -18.95
N PHE A 152 12.27 -2.23 -19.98
CA PHE A 152 11.85 -2.48 -21.35
C PHE A 152 13.06 -2.97 -22.20
N LYS A 153 12.93 -4.11 -22.83
CA LYS A 153 13.93 -4.69 -23.77
C LYS A 153 15.40 -4.64 -23.30
N GLY A 154 15.65 -5.07 -22.04
CA GLY A 154 17.00 -5.15 -21.49
C GLY A 154 17.53 -3.84 -20.87
N VAL A 155 16.70 -2.81 -20.78
CA VAL A 155 17.04 -1.49 -20.23
C VAL A 155 16.11 -1.17 -19.05
N LEU A 156 16.70 -0.62 -17.99
CA LEU A 156 16.01 -0.03 -16.84
C LEU A 156 15.92 1.47 -17.08
N TYR A 157 14.74 2.02 -16.99
CA TYR A 157 14.45 3.46 -17.05
C TYR A 157 14.06 3.94 -15.66
N SER A 158 14.61 5.06 -15.22
CA SER A 158 14.40 5.57 -13.87
C SER A 158 14.55 7.08 -13.83
N VAL A 159 14.14 7.68 -12.73
CA VAL A 159 14.37 9.08 -12.38
C VAL A 159 15.13 9.17 -11.08
N SER A 160 15.67 10.33 -10.74
CA SER A 160 16.23 10.60 -9.41
C SER A 160 15.93 12.02 -8.95
N LEU A 161 15.93 12.18 -7.61
CA LEU A 161 15.74 13.46 -6.94
C LEU A 161 17.03 14.28 -6.92
N ALA A 162 18.17 13.62 -6.69
CA ALA A 162 19.48 14.26 -6.63
C ALA A 162 20.56 13.39 -7.31
N PRO A 163 21.21 13.85 -8.37
CA PRO A 163 20.80 15.02 -9.17
C PRO A 163 19.43 14.78 -9.82
N ALA A 164 18.71 15.87 -10.14
CA ALA A 164 17.45 15.80 -10.87
C ALA A 164 17.70 15.32 -12.31
N GLN A 165 17.41 14.06 -12.60
CA GLN A 165 17.70 13.43 -13.90
C GLN A 165 16.81 12.25 -14.21
N ALA A 166 16.67 11.94 -15.50
CA ALA A 166 16.20 10.65 -16.01
C ALA A 166 17.41 9.84 -16.52
N LEU A 167 17.32 8.50 -16.40
CA LEU A 167 18.40 7.59 -16.77
C LEU A 167 17.87 6.39 -17.53
N ALA A 168 18.69 5.90 -18.49
CA ALA A 168 18.59 4.55 -19.01
C ALA A 168 19.83 3.75 -18.60
N VAL A 169 19.60 2.58 -18.03
CA VAL A 169 20.64 1.73 -17.46
C VAL A 169 20.47 0.31 -18.01
N ARG A 170 21.53 -0.26 -18.56
CA ARG A 170 21.50 -1.62 -19.08
C ARG A 170 21.26 -2.63 -17.95
N ALA A 171 20.18 -3.41 -18.02
CA ALA A 171 19.74 -4.26 -16.94
C ALA A 171 20.72 -5.37 -16.54
N ARG A 172 21.49 -5.91 -17.52
CA ARG A 172 22.39 -7.04 -17.27
C ARG A 172 23.60 -6.71 -16.39
N ASP A 173 24.09 -5.44 -16.41
CA ASP A 173 25.35 -5.03 -15.77
C ASP A 173 25.34 -3.64 -15.13
N GLY A 174 24.24 -2.92 -15.19
CA GLY A 174 24.11 -1.58 -14.61
C GLY A 174 24.92 -0.49 -15.37
N LYS A 175 25.30 -0.71 -16.65
CA LYS A 175 25.96 0.32 -17.45
C LYS A 175 24.95 1.41 -17.81
N VAL A 176 25.25 2.66 -17.50
CA VAL A 176 24.46 3.82 -17.95
C VAL A 176 24.58 3.94 -19.46
N LEU A 177 23.44 4.02 -20.14
CA LEU A 177 23.34 4.22 -21.58
C LEU A 177 23.20 5.70 -21.90
N TRP A 178 22.31 6.39 -21.21
CA TRP A 178 22.17 7.84 -21.28
C TRP A 178 21.71 8.44 -19.95
N ARG A 179 21.90 9.75 -19.78
CA ARG A 179 21.41 10.60 -18.69
C ARG A 179 20.82 11.86 -19.28
N LYS A 180 19.66 12.28 -18.77
CA LYS A 180 18.98 13.52 -19.13
C LYS A 180 18.77 14.34 -17.85
N PRO A 181 19.42 15.50 -17.69
CA PRO A 181 19.06 16.45 -16.64
C PRO A 181 17.61 16.89 -16.79
N LEU A 182 16.90 16.98 -15.67
CA LEU A 182 15.53 17.47 -15.60
C LEU A 182 15.52 18.87 -14.99
N ALA A 183 14.51 19.67 -15.35
CA ALA A 183 14.34 21.03 -14.82
C ALA A 183 14.05 21.04 -13.31
N ALA A 184 13.45 19.96 -12.78
CA ALA A 184 13.17 19.79 -11.37
C ALA A 184 13.28 18.30 -10.98
N ARG A 185 13.34 18.03 -9.67
CA ARG A 185 13.37 16.69 -9.08
C ARG A 185 12.16 15.88 -9.52
N SER A 186 12.31 14.56 -9.60
CA SER A 186 11.24 13.65 -9.96
C SER A 186 11.21 12.44 -9.04
N GLU A 187 10.03 12.14 -8.49
CA GLU A 187 9.67 10.91 -7.75
C GLU A 187 8.80 9.98 -8.61
N SER A 188 8.45 10.43 -9.83
CA SER A 188 7.50 9.75 -10.71
C SER A 188 8.09 8.44 -11.24
N SER A 189 7.55 7.30 -10.79
CA SER A 189 7.94 5.99 -11.33
C SER A 189 7.60 5.91 -12.83
N PRO A 190 8.60 5.71 -13.71
CA PRO A 190 8.41 5.83 -15.14
C PRO A 190 7.38 4.86 -15.72
N LEU A 191 6.70 5.32 -16.77
CA LEU A 191 5.94 4.48 -17.66
C LEU A 191 6.64 4.43 -19.02
N VAL A 192 7.00 3.23 -19.48
CA VAL A 192 7.66 3.05 -20.79
C VAL A 192 6.71 2.34 -21.75
N LEU A 193 6.42 3.02 -22.86
CA LEU A 193 5.50 2.54 -23.89
C LEU A 193 5.80 3.18 -25.23
N SER A 194 5.73 2.40 -26.32
CA SER A 194 5.79 2.88 -27.72
C SER A 194 7.00 3.80 -28.02
N GLY A 195 8.18 3.43 -27.50
CA GLY A 195 9.41 4.20 -27.74
C GLY A 195 9.52 5.47 -26.89
N ARG A 196 8.67 5.64 -25.87
CA ARG A 196 8.67 6.80 -24.97
C ARG A 196 8.72 6.38 -23.51
N MET A 197 9.42 7.21 -22.72
CA MET A 197 9.41 7.18 -21.24
C MET A 197 8.60 8.39 -20.76
N TYR A 198 7.51 8.14 -20.04
CA TYR A 198 6.64 9.17 -19.48
C TYR A 198 6.92 9.33 -17.99
N ILE A 199 7.11 10.58 -17.54
CA ILE A 199 7.44 10.95 -16.16
C ILE A 199 6.86 12.31 -15.81
N GLY A 200 6.56 12.51 -14.52
CA GLY A 200 6.27 13.83 -13.94
C GLY A 200 7.47 14.40 -13.20
N ASN A 201 7.45 15.69 -12.85
CA ASN A 201 8.43 16.31 -11.98
C ASN A 201 7.80 17.34 -11.02
N GLU A 202 8.61 17.85 -10.09
CA GLU A 202 8.15 18.83 -9.09
C GLU A 202 7.88 20.23 -9.64
N ALA A 203 8.34 20.54 -10.87
CA ALA A 203 7.95 21.77 -11.57
C ALA A 203 6.56 21.71 -12.21
N GLY A 204 5.82 20.61 -12.01
CA GLY A 204 4.49 20.44 -12.60
C GLY A 204 4.50 20.01 -14.06
N GLN A 205 5.61 19.51 -14.55
CA GLN A 205 5.76 19.06 -15.93
C GLN A 205 5.48 17.56 -16.04
N LEU A 206 4.68 17.18 -17.02
CA LEU A 206 4.60 15.82 -17.55
C LEU A 206 5.42 15.77 -18.84
N LEU A 207 6.39 14.87 -18.91
CA LEU A 207 7.34 14.76 -20.02
C LEU A 207 7.22 13.40 -20.72
N ALA A 208 7.38 13.40 -22.03
CA ALA A 208 7.70 12.22 -22.82
C ALA A 208 9.14 12.32 -23.36
N LEU A 209 9.97 11.40 -22.93
CA LEU A 209 11.35 11.29 -23.38
C LEU A 209 11.49 10.12 -24.36
N ASP A 210 12.34 10.28 -25.37
CA ASP A 210 12.73 9.18 -26.25
C ASP A 210 13.53 8.16 -25.46
N ILE A 211 13.24 6.86 -25.62
CA ILE A 211 13.93 5.82 -24.85
C ILE A 211 15.35 5.55 -25.33
N ASP A 212 15.70 5.92 -26.56
CA ASP A 212 16.99 5.60 -27.16
C ASP A 212 18.08 6.57 -26.70
N ASP A 213 17.74 7.87 -26.54
CA ASP A 213 18.72 8.93 -26.23
C ASP A 213 18.32 9.88 -25.11
N GLY A 214 17.08 9.77 -24.57
CA GLY A 214 16.54 10.64 -23.53
C GLY A 214 16.12 12.04 -24.03
N SER A 215 16.08 12.30 -25.35
CA SER A 215 15.60 13.58 -25.90
C SER A 215 14.10 13.80 -25.55
N THR A 216 13.72 15.07 -25.34
CA THR A 216 12.33 15.41 -25.03
C THR A 216 11.51 15.41 -26.31
N ALA A 217 10.52 14.51 -26.40
CA ALA A 217 9.56 14.47 -27.50
C ALA A 217 8.47 15.52 -27.33
N TRP A 218 7.95 15.65 -26.13
CA TRP A 218 7.00 16.69 -25.74
C TRP A 218 7.03 16.90 -24.22
N GLU A 219 6.52 18.04 -23.79
CA GLU A 219 6.37 18.47 -22.41
C GLU A 219 5.03 19.19 -22.24
N THR A 220 4.33 18.92 -21.13
CA THR A 220 3.07 19.58 -20.79
C THR A 220 3.14 20.05 -19.35
N THR A 221 2.92 21.35 -19.12
CA THR A 221 2.85 21.91 -17.77
C THR A 221 1.44 21.75 -17.24
N LEU A 222 1.31 21.17 -16.04
CA LEU A 222 0.09 20.95 -15.29
C LEU A 222 -0.03 21.96 -14.13
N GLY A 223 -1.07 21.83 -13.32
CA GLY A 223 -1.40 22.84 -12.31
C GLY A 223 -0.60 22.80 -11.02
N GLY A 224 0.19 21.76 -10.77
CA GLY A 224 1.01 21.59 -9.58
C GLY A 224 2.05 20.51 -9.77
N SER A 225 2.94 20.34 -8.78
CA SER A 225 3.99 19.30 -8.82
C SER A 225 3.41 17.93 -9.17
N VAL A 226 4.05 17.19 -10.09
CA VAL A 226 3.63 15.85 -10.54
C VAL A 226 4.60 14.83 -9.94
N LYS A 227 4.26 14.29 -8.78
CA LYS A 227 5.07 13.28 -8.08
C LYS A 227 4.64 11.85 -8.43
N ALA A 228 3.35 11.65 -8.70
CA ALA A 228 2.79 10.37 -9.09
C ALA A 228 3.36 9.85 -10.42
N GLY A 229 3.48 8.53 -10.55
CA GLY A 229 3.73 7.90 -11.84
C GLY A 229 2.48 7.95 -12.74
N PRO A 230 2.60 8.22 -14.05
CA PRO A 230 1.44 8.17 -14.94
C PRO A 230 0.92 6.74 -15.12
N ALA A 231 -0.40 6.59 -15.21
CA ALA A 231 -1.09 5.40 -15.70
C ALA A 231 -1.54 5.62 -17.15
N PHE A 232 -1.80 4.56 -17.90
CA PHE A 232 -2.14 4.65 -19.32
C PHE A 232 -3.26 3.69 -19.68
N ALA A 233 -4.22 4.18 -20.45
CA ALA A 233 -5.21 3.41 -21.18
C ALA A 233 -5.61 4.15 -22.48
N ASP A 234 -5.91 3.43 -23.53
CA ASP A 234 -6.51 3.91 -24.77
C ASP A 234 -5.88 5.20 -25.36
N GLY A 235 -4.55 5.26 -25.35
CA GLY A 235 -3.81 6.41 -25.89
C GLY A 235 -3.70 7.60 -24.94
N THR A 236 -4.19 7.50 -23.71
CA THR A 236 -4.27 8.57 -22.70
C THR A 236 -3.44 8.25 -21.48
N LEU A 237 -2.68 9.22 -21.01
CA LEU A 237 -1.96 9.20 -19.73
C LEU A 237 -2.83 9.89 -18.68
N TYR A 238 -2.90 9.28 -17.49
CA TYR A 238 -3.62 9.82 -16.35
C TYR A 238 -2.65 10.06 -15.21
N VAL A 239 -2.67 11.27 -14.65
CA VAL A 239 -1.77 11.65 -13.56
C VAL A 239 -2.38 12.72 -12.67
N GLY A 240 -2.21 12.57 -11.38
CA GLY A 240 -2.60 13.59 -10.39
C GLY A 240 -1.49 14.60 -10.15
N ASP A 241 -1.86 15.81 -9.76
CA ASP A 241 -0.92 16.86 -9.37
C ASP A 241 -1.17 17.39 -7.94
N TYR A 242 -0.22 18.14 -7.42
CA TYR A 242 -0.30 18.75 -6.08
C TYR A 242 -1.18 19.99 -6.02
N GLY A 243 -1.73 20.43 -7.15
CA GLY A 243 -2.80 21.41 -7.20
C GLY A 243 -4.19 20.82 -6.98
N GLY A 244 -4.26 19.52 -6.62
CA GLY A 244 -5.53 18.81 -6.38
C GLY A 244 -6.28 18.45 -7.65
N ARG A 245 -5.58 18.22 -8.75
CA ARG A 245 -6.20 17.93 -10.04
C ARG A 245 -5.80 16.56 -10.56
N MET A 246 -6.78 15.85 -11.11
CA MET A 246 -6.56 14.68 -11.95
C MET A 246 -6.54 15.14 -13.39
N ASN A 247 -5.55 14.71 -14.15
CA ASN A 247 -5.27 15.17 -15.51
C ASN A 247 -5.26 13.98 -16.47
N ALA A 248 -5.91 14.14 -17.62
CA ALA A 248 -5.78 13.24 -18.76
C ALA A 248 -5.05 13.91 -19.90
N VAL A 249 -3.96 13.30 -20.34
CA VAL A 249 -3.05 13.85 -21.35
C VAL A 249 -2.85 12.82 -22.47
N ARG A 250 -3.02 13.25 -23.71
CA ARG A 250 -2.84 12.35 -24.85
C ARG A 250 -1.36 11.96 -25.00
N ALA A 251 -1.07 10.66 -24.96
CA ALA A 251 0.29 10.16 -24.89
C ALA A 251 1.15 10.50 -26.10
N ARG A 252 0.59 10.59 -27.31
CA ARG A 252 1.34 10.81 -28.54
C ARG A 252 1.95 12.21 -28.65
N ASP A 253 1.27 13.24 -28.11
CA ASP A 253 1.62 14.64 -28.35
C ASP A 253 1.51 15.56 -27.12
N GLY A 254 1.16 15.03 -25.94
CA GLY A 254 1.09 15.80 -24.71
C GLY A 254 -0.13 16.71 -24.58
N LYS A 255 -1.11 16.63 -25.49
CA LYS A 255 -2.31 17.47 -25.41
C LYS A 255 -3.15 17.12 -24.17
N LEU A 256 -3.40 18.12 -23.32
CA LEU A 256 -4.36 18.00 -22.23
C LEU A 256 -5.76 17.76 -22.81
N LEU A 257 -6.41 16.67 -22.38
CA LEU A 257 -7.76 16.28 -22.82
C LEU A 257 -8.79 16.77 -21.84
N TRP A 258 -8.59 16.49 -20.57
CA TRP A 258 -9.41 17.01 -19.48
C TRP A 258 -8.58 17.17 -18.20
N GLN A 259 -9.08 18.00 -17.30
CA GLN A 259 -8.52 18.24 -15.96
C GLN A 259 -9.68 18.45 -14.99
N THR A 260 -9.72 17.67 -13.92
CA THR A 260 -10.78 17.73 -12.90
C THR A 260 -10.18 17.96 -11.53
N SER A 261 -10.69 18.97 -10.82
CA SER A 261 -10.28 19.28 -9.45
C SER A 261 -10.93 18.31 -8.46
N ASP A 262 -10.25 18.08 -7.32
CA ASP A 262 -10.83 17.42 -6.18
C ASP A 262 -12.00 18.25 -5.57
N LEU A 263 -12.70 17.67 -4.58
CA LEU A 263 -13.80 18.34 -3.87
C LEU A 263 -13.30 19.33 -2.82
N GLY A 264 -11.99 19.32 -2.54
CA GLY A 264 -11.34 20.19 -1.58
C GLY A 264 -11.55 19.80 -0.12
N THR A 265 -10.83 20.51 0.76
CA THR A 265 -10.81 20.25 2.21
C THR A 265 -11.87 21.04 2.99
N GLY A 266 -12.71 21.81 2.31
CA GLY A 266 -13.85 22.54 2.89
C GLY A 266 -13.61 24.02 3.18
N ILE A 267 -12.38 24.51 3.33
CA ILE A 267 -12.07 25.95 3.54
C ILE A 267 -11.24 26.50 2.36
N GLY A 268 -11.65 26.15 1.12
CA GLY A 268 -10.96 26.63 -0.08
C GLY A 268 -9.58 26.05 -0.32
N GLY A 269 -9.17 25.03 0.45
CA GLY A 269 -7.97 24.23 0.21
C GLY A 269 -8.28 23.07 -0.73
N SER A 270 -7.41 22.82 -1.73
CA SER A 270 -7.40 21.58 -2.48
C SER A 270 -6.57 20.52 -1.79
N GLY A 271 -6.89 19.25 -2.00
CA GLY A 271 -6.03 18.14 -1.64
C GLY A 271 -4.80 18.05 -2.55
N ARG A 272 -4.07 16.95 -2.45
CA ARG A 272 -2.91 16.67 -3.31
C ARG A 272 -3.02 15.23 -3.80
N PHE A 273 -2.99 15.03 -5.11
CA PHE A 273 -2.89 13.69 -5.65
C PHE A 273 -1.43 13.22 -5.63
N TYR A 274 -1.02 12.62 -4.52
CA TYR A 274 0.28 11.97 -4.39
C TYR A 274 0.26 10.55 -4.96
N SER A 275 -0.87 9.86 -4.83
CA SER A 275 -1.01 8.47 -5.23
C SER A 275 -0.92 8.29 -6.75
N THR A 276 -0.19 7.26 -7.19
CA THR A 276 -0.23 6.83 -8.59
C THR A 276 -1.61 6.24 -8.89
N PRO A 277 -2.35 6.82 -9.87
CA PRO A 277 -3.69 6.35 -10.20
C PRO A 277 -3.70 4.92 -10.75
N ALA A 278 -4.82 4.25 -10.60
CA ALA A 278 -5.13 3.00 -11.31
C ALA A 278 -6.21 3.26 -12.35
N VAL A 279 -6.02 2.73 -13.56
CA VAL A 279 -7.01 2.82 -14.64
C VAL A 279 -7.56 1.42 -14.91
N ALA A 280 -8.85 1.26 -14.69
CA ALA A 280 -9.57 -0.01 -14.91
C ALA A 280 -11.07 0.29 -15.08
N PHE A 281 -11.78 -0.59 -15.75
CA PHE A 281 -13.25 -0.52 -15.88
C PHE A 281 -13.79 0.77 -16.51
N GLY A 282 -13.01 1.41 -17.40
CA GLY A 282 -13.35 2.71 -17.98
C GLY A 282 -13.20 3.89 -17.00
N ARG A 283 -12.53 3.71 -15.87
CA ARG A 283 -12.36 4.71 -14.80
C ARG A 283 -10.94 4.89 -14.33
N VAL A 284 -10.69 6.05 -13.72
CA VAL A 284 -9.42 6.39 -13.05
C VAL A 284 -9.68 6.49 -11.56
N TYR A 285 -8.96 5.70 -10.77
CA TYR A 285 -9.06 5.66 -9.32
C TYR A 285 -7.80 6.24 -8.68
N ALA A 286 -7.95 7.16 -7.75
CA ALA A 286 -6.81 7.79 -7.06
C ALA A 286 -7.15 8.23 -5.64
N GLY A 287 -6.20 8.02 -4.72
CA GLY A 287 -6.24 8.57 -3.37
C GLY A 287 -5.77 10.02 -3.35
N ASN A 288 -6.28 10.81 -2.41
CA ASN A 288 -5.97 12.23 -2.26
C ASN A 288 -5.73 12.61 -0.78
N ALA A 289 -4.98 13.67 -0.57
CA ALA A 289 -4.70 14.24 0.75
C ALA A 289 -5.89 15.03 1.35
N ASP A 290 -7.05 15.05 0.70
CA ASP A 290 -8.29 15.56 1.27
C ASP A 290 -9.09 14.48 2.03
N ASN A 291 -8.44 13.35 2.33
CA ASN A 291 -8.99 12.17 3.01
C ASN A 291 -9.98 11.38 2.15
N ARG A 292 -9.84 11.40 0.82
CA ARG A 292 -10.73 10.69 -0.08
C ARG A 292 -10.01 9.83 -1.10
N VAL A 293 -10.74 8.84 -1.60
CA VAL A 293 -10.48 8.17 -2.87
C VAL A 293 -11.52 8.63 -3.87
N TYR A 294 -11.09 8.89 -5.08
CA TYR A 294 -11.91 9.33 -6.18
C TYR A 294 -11.97 8.28 -7.29
N SER A 295 -13.11 8.22 -7.95
CA SER A 295 -13.30 7.55 -9.22
C SER A 295 -13.73 8.59 -10.26
N PHE A 296 -12.95 8.70 -11.32
CA PHE A 296 -13.25 9.58 -12.45
C PHE A 296 -13.62 8.72 -13.67
N ASP A 297 -14.53 9.21 -14.49
CA ASP A 297 -14.70 8.68 -15.84
C ASP A 297 -13.41 8.90 -16.64
N ALA A 298 -12.90 7.86 -17.29
CA ALA A 298 -11.62 7.96 -17.99
C ALA A 298 -11.69 8.84 -19.25
N GLU A 299 -12.83 8.92 -19.91
CA GLU A 299 -13.01 9.68 -21.14
C GLU A 299 -13.31 11.16 -20.87
N THR A 300 -14.20 11.43 -19.90
CA THR A 300 -14.72 12.79 -19.64
C THR A 300 -14.06 13.49 -18.45
N GLY A 301 -13.51 12.74 -17.50
CA GLY A 301 -12.99 13.25 -16.23
C GLY A 301 -14.08 13.56 -15.20
N GLU A 302 -15.34 13.22 -15.45
CA GLU A 302 -16.43 13.42 -14.50
C GLU A 302 -16.22 12.55 -13.25
N ILE A 303 -16.46 13.11 -12.05
CA ILE A 303 -16.39 12.37 -10.80
C ILE A 303 -17.60 11.42 -10.73
N ALA A 304 -17.32 10.12 -10.81
CA ALA A 304 -18.34 9.09 -10.70
C ALA A 304 -18.73 8.86 -9.23
N TRP A 305 -17.73 8.82 -8.35
CA TRP A 305 -17.92 8.74 -6.91
C TRP A 305 -16.68 9.21 -6.17
N SER A 306 -16.88 9.58 -4.92
CA SER A 306 -15.81 9.74 -3.93
C SER A 306 -16.12 8.92 -2.68
N PHE A 307 -15.08 8.49 -1.96
CA PHE A 307 -15.18 7.73 -0.72
C PHE A 307 -14.30 8.39 0.34
N SER A 308 -14.89 8.81 1.45
CA SER A 308 -14.21 9.46 2.57
C SER A 308 -13.58 8.46 3.53
N THR A 309 -12.36 8.76 3.96
CA THR A 309 -11.63 8.05 5.03
C THR A 309 -11.38 8.96 6.22
N GLY A 310 -10.85 8.41 7.31
CA GLY A 310 -10.55 9.18 8.51
C GLY A 310 -9.32 10.08 8.39
N ASP A 311 -8.43 9.85 7.40
CA ASP A 311 -7.17 10.60 7.21
C ASP A 311 -6.70 10.47 5.76
N TYR A 312 -5.55 11.06 5.40
CA TYR A 312 -4.99 11.11 4.05
C TYR A 312 -4.92 9.75 3.35
N VAL A 313 -5.17 9.72 2.05
CA VAL A 313 -4.99 8.55 1.20
C VAL A 313 -3.82 8.80 0.24
N TYR A 314 -2.59 8.55 0.72
CA TYR A 314 -1.38 8.55 -0.11
C TYR A 314 -1.15 7.21 -0.80
N SER A 315 -1.80 6.16 -0.31
CA SER A 315 -1.75 4.81 -0.87
C SER A 315 -2.16 4.79 -2.34
N GLY A 316 -1.33 4.16 -3.16
CA GLY A 316 -1.73 3.82 -4.52
C GLY A 316 -2.87 2.80 -4.50
N VAL A 317 -3.91 3.09 -5.25
CA VAL A 317 -5.11 2.27 -5.33
C VAL A 317 -4.86 1.03 -6.19
N ALA A 318 -5.29 -0.16 -5.74
CA ALA A 318 -5.36 -1.36 -6.58
C ALA A 318 -6.78 -1.56 -7.10
N ALA A 319 -6.92 -1.95 -8.37
CA ALA A 319 -8.20 -2.26 -8.98
C ALA A 319 -8.19 -3.69 -9.53
N ALA A 320 -9.09 -4.54 -9.07
CA ALA A 320 -9.13 -5.95 -9.44
C ALA A 320 -10.57 -6.41 -9.70
N ASP A 321 -10.75 -7.26 -10.69
CA ASP A 321 -11.96 -8.03 -10.91
C ASP A 321 -11.67 -9.51 -10.68
N THR A 322 -12.25 -10.08 -9.63
CA THR A 322 -12.10 -11.49 -9.31
C THR A 322 -13.46 -12.17 -9.19
N ARG A 323 -13.49 -13.47 -9.45
CA ARG A 323 -14.75 -14.25 -9.41
C ARG A 323 -15.47 -14.20 -8.06
N GLY A 324 -14.72 -13.93 -6.97
CA GLY A 324 -15.27 -13.94 -5.60
C GLY A 324 -15.77 -12.59 -5.15
N THR A 325 -15.30 -11.49 -5.74
CA THR A 325 -15.59 -10.12 -5.29
C THR A 325 -16.22 -9.25 -6.35
N GLY A 326 -16.07 -9.60 -7.65
CA GLY A 326 -16.36 -8.69 -8.75
C GLY A 326 -15.40 -7.49 -8.76
N PRO A 327 -15.68 -6.47 -9.59
CA PRO A 327 -14.87 -5.28 -9.67
C PRO A 327 -14.78 -4.57 -8.31
N THR A 328 -13.56 -4.44 -7.81
CA THR A 328 -13.30 -3.90 -6.46
C THR A 328 -12.01 -3.07 -6.47
N VAL A 329 -12.03 -2.00 -5.70
CA VAL A 329 -10.92 -1.09 -5.48
C VAL A 329 -10.42 -1.27 -4.05
N TYR A 330 -9.11 -1.46 -3.90
CA TYR A 330 -8.45 -1.67 -2.60
C TYR A 330 -7.43 -0.56 -2.36
N PHE A 331 -7.40 -0.01 -1.14
CA PHE A 331 -6.46 1.03 -0.75
C PHE A 331 -6.26 1.08 0.76
N GLY A 332 -5.16 1.66 1.19
CA GLY A 332 -4.91 1.96 2.59
C GLY A 332 -5.03 3.46 2.86
N SER A 333 -5.18 3.84 4.13
CA SER A 333 -5.24 5.23 4.58
C SER A 333 -4.33 5.46 5.79
N HIS A 334 -3.97 6.70 6.02
CA HIS A 334 -3.31 7.12 7.25
C HIS A 334 -4.19 6.97 8.48
N ASP A 335 -5.49 6.75 8.34
CA ASP A 335 -6.40 6.38 9.44
C ASP A 335 -6.17 4.96 9.97
N ARG A 336 -5.17 4.24 9.41
CA ARG A 336 -4.72 2.90 9.81
C ARG A 336 -5.64 1.76 9.36
N ASN A 337 -6.47 2.00 8.37
CA ASN A 337 -7.32 0.97 7.77
C ASN A 337 -6.92 0.67 6.31
N VAL A 338 -7.25 -0.55 5.90
CA VAL A 338 -7.32 -0.97 4.50
C VAL A 338 -8.78 -1.15 4.15
N TYR A 339 -9.17 -0.65 3.00
CA TYR A 339 -10.54 -0.64 2.51
C TYR A 339 -10.69 -1.44 1.23
N ALA A 340 -11.84 -2.06 1.06
CA ALA A 340 -12.34 -2.57 -0.21
C ALA A 340 -13.67 -1.90 -0.52
N VAL A 341 -13.75 -1.25 -1.66
CA VAL A 341 -14.97 -0.60 -2.12
C VAL A 341 -15.38 -1.14 -3.49
N ASP A 342 -16.67 -1.13 -3.76
CA ASP A 342 -17.18 -1.49 -5.07
C ASP A 342 -16.67 -0.50 -6.12
N ALA A 343 -16.05 -1.01 -7.19
CA ALA A 343 -15.42 -0.15 -8.18
C ALA A 343 -16.43 0.71 -8.97
N LYS A 344 -17.69 0.25 -9.10
CA LYS A 344 -18.75 0.97 -9.81
C LYS A 344 -19.42 2.02 -8.93
N THR A 345 -19.78 1.66 -7.69
CA THR A 345 -20.63 2.51 -6.83
C THR A 345 -19.86 3.30 -5.78
N GLY A 346 -18.64 2.86 -5.40
CA GLY A 346 -17.90 3.43 -4.29
C GLY A 346 -18.41 2.95 -2.92
N GLU A 347 -19.36 2.02 -2.85
CA GLU A 347 -19.84 1.48 -1.59
C GLU A 347 -18.80 0.60 -0.91
N GLU A 348 -18.66 0.74 0.40
CA GLU A 348 -17.75 -0.08 1.20
C GLU A 348 -18.21 -1.54 1.20
N LYS A 349 -17.32 -2.44 0.81
CA LYS A 349 -17.51 -3.88 0.95
C LYS A 349 -17.00 -4.38 2.30
N TRP A 350 -15.85 -3.86 2.70
CA TRP A 350 -15.25 -4.09 4.03
C TRP A 350 -14.13 -3.09 4.29
N SER A 351 -13.84 -2.89 5.58
CA SER A 351 -12.63 -2.24 6.06
C SER A 351 -11.99 -3.07 7.18
N GLU A 352 -10.65 -3.06 7.27
CA GLU A 352 -9.89 -3.83 8.26
C GLU A 352 -8.71 -3.02 8.79
N GLY A 353 -8.49 -3.05 10.11
CA GLY A 353 -7.38 -2.36 10.74
C GLY A 353 -6.02 -2.90 10.31
N ALA A 354 -5.17 -2.05 9.78
CA ALA A 354 -3.82 -2.42 9.34
C ALA A 354 -2.82 -2.55 10.49
N GLY A 355 -3.09 -1.94 11.64
CA GLY A 355 -2.17 -1.87 12.78
C GLY A 355 -1.20 -0.70 12.72
N GLY A 356 -1.20 0.09 11.67
CA GLY A 356 -0.39 1.29 11.46
C GLY A 356 -0.85 2.07 10.24
N GLN A 357 -0.34 3.29 10.05
CA GLN A 357 -0.64 4.12 8.89
C GLN A 357 -0.16 3.47 7.61
N VAL A 358 -0.98 3.48 6.57
CA VAL A 358 -0.68 2.91 5.25
C VAL A 358 -0.44 4.04 4.26
N SER A 359 0.81 4.19 3.81
CA SER A 359 1.21 5.17 2.78
C SER A 359 1.46 4.53 1.43
N GLY A 360 2.06 3.35 1.41
CA GLY A 360 2.40 2.62 0.20
C GLY A 360 1.17 2.04 -0.52
N PRO A 361 1.32 1.60 -1.76
CA PRO A 361 0.21 1.10 -2.55
C PRO A 361 -0.36 -0.19 -1.95
N ALA A 362 -1.67 -0.36 -2.01
CA ALA A 362 -2.26 -1.69 -1.93
C ALA A 362 -1.86 -2.49 -3.18
N THR A 363 -1.59 -3.78 -3.01
CA THR A 363 -1.24 -4.67 -4.15
C THR A 363 -2.00 -5.97 -4.03
N VAL A 364 -2.68 -6.37 -5.09
CA VAL A 364 -3.45 -7.61 -5.15
C VAL A 364 -2.66 -8.67 -5.89
N VAL A 365 -2.41 -9.80 -5.23
CA VAL A 365 -1.79 -10.99 -5.84
C VAL A 365 -2.68 -12.18 -5.54
N GLY A 366 -3.27 -12.75 -6.59
CA GLY A 366 -4.26 -13.80 -6.46
C GLY A 366 -5.54 -13.32 -5.77
N ASP A 367 -5.87 -13.92 -4.64
CA ASP A 367 -7.04 -13.61 -3.82
C ASP A 367 -6.69 -12.90 -2.51
N VAL A 368 -5.52 -12.27 -2.45
CA VAL A 368 -5.02 -11.55 -1.27
C VAL A 368 -4.61 -10.12 -1.65
N VAL A 369 -5.11 -9.12 -0.93
CA VAL A 369 -4.57 -7.76 -0.98
C VAL A 369 -3.52 -7.59 0.11
N TYR A 370 -2.38 -7.03 -0.26
CA TYR A 370 -1.27 -6.74 0.62
C TYR A 370 -1.13 -5.24 0.81
N ALA A 371 -0.86 -4.85 2.06
CA ALA A 371 -0.56 -3.47 2.44
C ALA A 371 0.56 -3.46 3.48
N SER A 372 1.44 -2.47 3.41
CA SER A 372 2.50 -2.25 4.38
C SER A 372 2.24 -1.00 5.20
N THR A 373 2.61 -1.05 6.49
CA THR A 373 2.41 0.04 7.44
C THR A 373 3.75 0.66 7.83
N PHE A 374 3.94 1.96 7.58
CA PHE A 374 5.19 2.62 7.94
C PHE A 374 5.31 2.95 9.45
N SER A 375 4.20 3.13 10.15
CA SER A 375 4.20 3.35 11.61
C SER A 375 4.11 2.05 12.42
N GLY A 376 3.75 0.93 11.80
CA GLY A 376 3.65 -0.39 12.40
C GLY A 376 4.76 -1.35 11.98
N ASN A 377 5.58 -0.97 11.00
CA ASN A 377 6.67 -1.78 10.42
C ASN A 377 6.24 -3.21 10.08
N ALA A 378 5.07 -3.35 9.46
CA ALA A 378 4.51 -4.66 9.12
C ALA A 378 3.89 -4.67 7.74
N THR A 379 3.97 -5.82 7.07
CA THR A 379 3.18 -6.11 5.87
C THR A 379 2.08 -7.11 6.22
N ILE A 380 0.85 -6.75 5.91
CA ILE A 380 -0.33 -7.60 6.11
C ILE A 380 -0.89 -8.06 4.76
N GLY A 381 -1.51 -9.23 4.76
CA GLY A 381 -2.30 -9.74 3.64
C GLY A 381 -3.72 -10.04 4.09
N LEU A 382 -4.69 -9.51 3.37
CA LEU A 382 -6.11 -9.64 3.66
C LEU A 382 -6.81 -10.41 2.53
N ASP A 383 -7.68 -11.33 2.88
CA ASP A 383 -8.53 -12.06 1.94
C ASP A 383 -9.46 -11.06 1.22
N LEU A 384 -9.49 -11.10 -0.12
CA LEU A 384 -10.20 -10.10 -0.93
C LEU A 384 -11.70 -10.01 -0.64
N GLY A 385 -12.32 -11.15 -0.36
CA GLY A 385 -13.77 -11.21 -0.18
C GLY A 385 -14.24 -10.83 1.21
N SER A 386 -13.44 -11.13 2.22
CA SER A 386 -13.86 -10.99 3.64
C SER A 386 -13.08 -9.96 4.43
N GLY A 387 -12.02 -9.37 3.90
CA GLY A 387 -11.10 -8.49 4.62
C GLY A 387 -10.30 -9.20 5.72
N ARG A 388 -10.53 -10.49 5.97
CA ARG A 388 -9.88 -11.21 7.05
C ARG A 388 -8.38 -11.34 6.82
N ARG A 389 -7.58 -11.02 7.85
CA ARG A 389 -6.13 -11.17 7.80
C ARG A 389 -5.73 -12.65 7.61
N VAL A 390 -4.97 -12.92 6.55
CA VAL A 390 -4.48 -14.25 6.17
C VAL A 390 -2.96 -14.33 6.18
N PHE A 391 -2.28 -13.19 6.20
CA PHE A 391 -0.83 -13.06 6.25
C PHE A 391 -0.42 -11.88 7.13
N SER A 392 0.70 -12.02 7.85
CA SER A 392 1.38 -10.93 8.55
C SER A 392 2.87 -11.23 8.58
N TYR A 393 3.69 -10.21 8.33
CA TYR A 393 5.13 -10.28 8.42
C TYR A 393 5.64 -9.00 9.08
N ASP A 394 6.46 -9.15 10.14
CA ASP A 394 6.96 -8.04 10.96
C ASP A 394 8.16 -7.37 10.27
N ASP A 395 7.94 -6.91 9.06
CA ASP A 395 8.82 -6.06 8.26
C ASP A 395 7.96 -5.44 7.15
N GLY A 396 8.21 -4.21 6.78
CA GLY A 396 7.43 -3.50 5.76
C GLY A 396 7.22 -2.05 6.16
N GLU A 397 7.34 -1.16 5.18
CA GLU A 397 7.10 0.27 5.39
C GLU A 397 6.19 0.83 4.28
N TYR A 398 6.66 0.90 3.04
CA TYR A 398 5.95 1.54 1.92
C TYR A 398 5.58 0.57 0.81
N GLY A 399 6.51 -0.29 0.36
CA GLY A 399 6.30 -1.19 -0.77
C GLY A 399 5.86 -2.57 -0.30
N PRO A 400 4.57 -2.98 -0.45
CA PRO A 400 4.17 -4.24 0.12
C PRO A 400 4.78 -5.45 -0.59
N VAL A 401 4.38 -5.70 -1.83
CA VAL A 401 4.81 -6.91 -2.54
C VAL A 401 4.85 -6.74 -4.06
N VAL A 402 5.67 -7.56 -4.71
CA VAL A 402 5.57 -7.89 -6.13
C VAL A 402 5.69 -9.42 -6.29
N SER A 403 5.31 -9.95 -7.44
CA SER A 403 5.35 -11.41 -7.67
C SER A 403 5.65 -11.75 -9.12
N ASP A 404 6.33 -12.86 -9.34
CA ASP A 404 6.51 -13.50 -10.65
C ASP A 404 5.52 -14.64 -10.90
N ALA A 405 4.46 -14.73 -10.10
CA ALA A 405 3.45 -15.80 -10.06
C ALA A 405 3.97 -17.16 -9.52
N GLN A 406 5.20 -17.24 -9.02
CA GLN A 406 5.75 -18.39 -8.31
C GLN A 406 6.20 -18.00 -6.89
N VAL A 407 6.78 -16.84 -6.76
CA VAL A 407 7.37 -16.28 -5.54
C VAL A 407 6.76 -14.92 -5.27
N LEU A 408 6.50 -14.64 -4.00
CA LEU A 408 6.12 -13.34 -3.49
C LEU A 408 7.37 -12.66 -2.94
N TYR A 409 7.68 -11.45 -3.43
CA TYR A 409 8.78 -10.64 -2.97
C TYR A 409 8.25 -9.46 -2.18
N LEU A 410 8.64 -9.36 -0.93
CA LEU A 410 8.24 -8.30 0.01
C LEU A 410 9.40 -7.35 0.22
N THR A 411 9.12 -6.06 0.22
CA THR A 411 10.06 -5.01 0.56
C THR A 411 9.80 -4.54 1.98
N GLY A 412 10.78 -4.68 2.86
CA GLY A 412 10.71 -4.23 4.23
C GLY A 412 11.86 -3.28 4.55
N GLY A 413 11.58 -2.01 4.88
CA GLY A 413 12.61 -1.04 5.21
C GLY A 413 13.80 -1.09 4.24
N ALA A 414 14.96 -1.60 4.72
CA ALA A 414 16.15 -1.80 3.91
C ALA A 414 16.33 -3.27 3.43
N SER A 415 15.27 -4.06 3.34
CA SER A 415 15.36 -5.49 3.02
C SER A 415 14.44 -5.91 1.88
N VAL A 416 14.80 -7.01 1.20
CA VAL A 416 13.91 -7.74 0.28
C VAL A 416 13.83 -9.18 0.75
N VAL A 417 12.61 -9.70 0.87
CA VAL A 417 12.34 -11.07 1.34
C VAL A 417 11.55 -11.82 0.30
N ALA A 418 11.96 -13.04 -0.02
CA ALA A 418 11.25 -13.92 -0.93
C ALA A 418 10.49 -15.00 -0.18
N PHE A 419 9.24 -15.22 -0.60
CA PHE A 419 8.35 -16.22 -0.06
C PHE A 419 7.79 -17.11 -1.16
N GLU A 420 7.74 -18.43 -0.90
CA GLU A 420 6.98 -19.33 -1.75
C GLU A 420 5.76 -19.89 -1.01
N PRO A 421 4.66 -20.14 -1.72
CA PRO A 421 3.48 -20.78 -1.14
C PRO A 421 3.81 -22.20 -0.68
N ILE A 422 3.27 -22.58 0.48
CA ILE A 422 3.31 -23.98 0.95
C ILE A 422 2.07 -24.69 0.42
N ASP A 423 2.27 -25.70 -0.42
CA ASP A 423 1.16 -26.55 -0.87
C ASP A 423 0.65 -27.42 0.28
N VAL A 424 -0.38 -26.93 0.96
CA VAL A 424 -1.03 -27.65 2.06
C VAL A 424 -1.82 -28.89 1.61
N GLY A 425 -2.05 -29.06 0.30
CA GLY A 425 -2.70 -30.23 -0.27
C GLY A 425 -1.76 -31.44 -0.45
N SER A 426 -0.44 -31.19 -0.50
CA SER A 426 0.58 -32.24 -0.68
C SER A 426 1.11 -32.81 0.63
N PHE A 427 0.75 -32.28 1.78
CA PHE A 427 1.10 -32.88 3.07
C PHE A 427 0.36 -34.22 3.27
N ARG A 428 0.91 -35.30 2.73
CA ARG A 428 0.62 -36.64 3.22
C ARG A 428 1.10 -36.70 4.66
N TYR A 429 0.19 -36.97 5.57
CA TYR A 429 0.49 -37.27 6.94
C TYR A 429 1.37 -38.52 7.01
N GLU A 430 2.68 -38.37 7.02
CA GLU A 430 3.54 -39.40 7.58
C GLU A 430 3.49 -39.22 9.09
N THR A 431 2.73 -40.09 9.74
CA THR A 431 2.68 -40.22 11.17
C THR A 431 4.01 -40.79 11.67
N ASN A 432 5.05 -39.99 11.74
CA ASN A 432 6.20 -40.30 12.57
C ASN A 432 5.82 -40.04 14.04
N LYS A 433 5.74 -41.11 14.81
CA LYS A 433 5.52 -41.08 16.25
C LYS A 433 6.52 -40.12 16.89
N GLY A 434 6.06 -38.91 17.26
CA GLY A 434 6.86 -37.97 18.04
C GLY A 434 6.76 -36.48 17.69
N GLN A 435 6.26 -36.08 16.51
CA GLN A 435 6.10 -34.65 16.19
C GLN A 435 4.62 -34.27 16.12
N LYS A 436 4.22 -33.27 16.96
CA LYS A 436 2.90 -32.66 16.87
C LYS A 436 2.84 -31.82 15.57
N GLY A 437 2.30 -32.43 14.50
CA GLY A 437 2.09 -31.72 13.22
C GLY A 437 1.00 -30.67 13.36
N ILE A 438 1.19 -29.55 12.66
CA ILE A 438 0.18 -28.50 12.52
C ILE A 438 -0.94 -29.02 11.62
N VAL A 439 -2.11 -29.28 12.22
CA VAL A 439 -3.30 -29.73 11.48
C VAL A 439 -3.99 -28.52 10.86
N PRO A 440 -4.24 -28.49 9.54
CA PRO A 440 -4.96 -27.40 8.90
C PRO A 440 -6.34 -27.15 9.55
N PRO A 441 -6.82 -25.90 9.64
CA PRO A 441 -8.04 -25.54 10.34
C PRO A 441 -9.29 -26.31 9.89
N ALA A 442 -9.40 -26.67 8.61
CA ALA A 442 -10.49 -27.47 8.07
C ALA A 442 -10.49 -28.91 8.61
N GLN A 443 -9.31 -29.51 8.76
CA GLN A 443 -9.18 -30.86 9.32
C GLN A 443 -9.34 -30.87 10.85
N GLN A 444 -8.93 -29.79 11.55
CA GLN A 444 -9.21 -29.62 12.98
C GLN A 444 -10.72 -29.54 13.25
N ARG A 445 -11.49 -28.86 12.39
CA ARG A 445 -12.95 -28.82 12.48
C ARG A 445 -13.58 -30.20 12.24
N LYS A 446 -13.07 -30.95 11.26
CA LYS A 446 -13.55 -32.30 10.94
C LYS A 446 -13.22 -33.29 12.06
N ALA A 447 -12.00 -33.22 12.62
CA ALA A 447 -11.57 -34.03 13.77
C ALA A 447 -12.35 -33.72 15.05
N LYS A 448 -12.60 -32.40 15.34
CA LYS A 448 -13.46 -31.97 16.48
C LYS A 448 -14.90 -32.40 16.33
N ARG A 449 -15.44 -32.40 15.09
CA ARG A 449 -16.79 -32.88 14.82
C ARG A 449 -16.89 -34.40 15.00
N ALA A 450 -15.96 -35.18 14.46
CA ALA A 450 -15.89 -36.62 14.65
C ALA A 450 -15.67 -37.03 16.10
N ALA A 451 -14.87 -36.28 16.87
CA ALA A 451 -14.68 -36.49 18.30
C ALA A 451 -15.97 -36.20 19.12
N ARG A 452 -16.73 -35.17 18.74
CA ARG A 452 -18.03 -34.86 19.35
C ARG A 452 -19.10 -35.90 19.02
N GLU A 453 -19.10 -36.44 17.78
CA GLU A 453 -20.02 -37.52 17.37
C GLU A 453 -19.68 -38.82 18.10
N ARG A 454 -18.41 -39.16 18.31
CA ARG A 454 -18.00 -40.32 19.14
C ARG A 454 -18.34 -40.14 20.61
N ALA A 455 -18.19 -38.94 21.19
CA ALA A 455 -18.57 -38.66 22.56
C ALA A 455 -20.08 -38.67 22.79
N ARG A 456 -20.90 -38.43 21.75
CA ARG A 456 -22.36 -38.56 21.81
C ARG A 456 -22.86 -40.01 21.61
N GLY A 457 -22.03 -40.88 20.99
CA GLY A 457 -22.37 -42.28 20.73
C GLY A 457 -22.07 -43.25 21.90
N VAL A 458 -21.46 -42.78 23.01
CA VAL A 458 -21.12 -43.60 24.17
C VAL A 458 -22.20 -43.49 25.29
N GLY A 459 -23.33 -42.88 25.02
CA GLY A 459 -24.38 -42.60 25.97
C GLY A 459 -25.70 -43.33 25.71
N SER A 460 -25.70 -44.59 25.26
CA SER A 460 -26.93 -45.43 25.26
C SER A 460 -26.57 -46.91 25.13
N GLY A 461 -26.53 -47.60 26.23
CA GLY A 461 -26.36 -49.05 26.26
C GLY A 461 -26.47 -49.56 27.72
N ASP A 462 -27.64 -50.12 28.01
CA ASP A 462 -28.14 -50.68 29.25
C ASP A 462 -27.15 -51.55 30.04
N GLY A 463 -27.33 -51.53 31.42
CA GLY A 463 -26.63 -52.43 32.33
C GLY A 463 -27.14 -53.89 32.26
N PRO A 464 -26.68 -54.82 33.10
CA PRO A 464 -26.96 -54.79 34.54
C PRO A 464 -25.84 -55.35 35.49
N ALA A 465 -25.97 -54.94 36.76
CA ALA A 465 -25.70 -55.58 38.04
C ALA A 465 -24.56 -56.57 38.28
N GLY A 466 -23.80 -56.33 39.37
CA GLY A 466 -23.12 -57.37 40.11
C GLY A 466 -21.93 -56.97 40.96
N ALA A 467 -22.18 -56.63 42.19
CA ALA A 467 -21.45 -57.00 43.40
C ALA A 467 -19.93 -56.83 43.59
N GLY A 468 -19.59 -56.09 44.64
CA GLY A 468 -18.71 -56.61 45.68
C GLY A 468 -17.32 -55.94 45.81
N GLY A 469 -17.07 -55.32 46.95
CA GLY A 469 -15.81 -55.45 47.68
C GLY A 469 -14.92 -54.22 47.77
N SER A 470 -15.19 -53.38 48.75
CA SER A 470 -14.34 -53.05 49.95
C SER A 470 -12.89 -52.57 49.79
N ALA A 471 -12.73 -51.45 50.47
CA ALA A 471 -11.60 -51.10 51.37
C ALA A 471 -10.37 -50.41 50.84
N GLY A 472 -10.11 -49.28 51.38
CA GLY A 472 -8.88 -48.92 52.13
C GLY A 472 -8.19 -47.66 51.61
N ALA A 473 -8.46 -46.55 52.18
CA ALA A 473 -7.77 -45.81 53.24
C ALA A 473 -6.39 -45.15 52.88
N ALA A 474 -6.38 -43.84 53.18
CA ALA A 474 -5.31 -43.01 53.72
C ALA A 474 -4.18 -42.62 52.74
N GLY A 475 -3.75 -41.41 52.64
CA GLY A 475 -3.49 -40.35 53.57
C GLY A 475 -2.33 -39.55 53.12
N GLY A 476 -2.26 -38.31 53.42
CA GLY A 476 -1.03 -37.58 53.64
C GLY A 476 -0.62 -36.51 52.64
N GLY A 477 -0.94 -35.23 52.93
CA GLY A 477 -0.06 -34.13 52.54
C GLY A 477 1.13 -34.05 53.49
N PRO A 478 2.06 -33.21 53.38
CA PRO A 478 1.97 -31.81 53.80
C PRO A 478 2.82 -30.79 52.97
N GLN A 479 2.35 -29.57 52.99
CA GLN A 479 2.97 -28.29 53.36
C GLN A 479 4.50 -28.10 53.41
N GLY A 480 4.91 -26.93 52.95
CA GLY A 480 6.04 -26.13 53.43
C GLY A 480 6.98 -25.72 52.31
N ASP A 481 7.60 -24.64 52.26
CA ASP A 481 7.52 -23.28 52.86
C ASP A 481 8.63 -22.48 52.19
N ARG A 482 8.39 -21.18 51.95
CA ARG A 482 9.31 -20.03 51.98
C ARG A 482 10.67 -20.01 51.21
N GLY A 483 10.88 -18.91 50.48
CA GLY A 483 11.98 -18.03 50.83
C GLY A 483 12.81 -17.45 49.72
N GLY A 484 12.78 -16.10 49.62
CA GLY A 484 13.95 -15.27 49.31
C GLY A 484 14.19 -14.90 47.85
N GLY A 485 13.94 -13.71 47.39
CA GLY A 485 14.73 -12.54 47.59
C GLY A 485 15.85 -12.37 46.55
N GLY A 486 15.71 -11.40 45.64
CA GLY A 486 16.83 -11.04 44.77
C GLY A 486 16.44 -9.94 43.76
N ALA A 487 16.77 -8.70 44.14
CA ALA A 487 16.66 -7.51 43.28
C ALA A 487 17.72 -7.57 42.17
N GLY A 488 17.36 -7.15 40.98
CA GLY A 488 18.30 -6.94 39.89
C GLY A 488 17.81 -5.79 39.00
N PRO A 489 18.65 -5.06 38.32
CA PRO A 489 18.51 -3.63 38.07
C PRO A 489 17.70 -3.25 36.85
N GLU A 490 17.12 -2.07 36.90
CA GLU A 490 16.46 -1.36 35.80
C GLU A 490 17.43 -1.17 34.61
N PRO A 491 16.95 -1.27 33.36
CA PRO A 491 17.68 -0.74 32.22
C PRO A 491 17.20 0.68 31.90
N GLY A 492 18.19 1.54 31.67
CA GLY A 492 18.10 2.94 31.45
C GLY A 492 17.22 3.38 30.28
N LYS A 493 16.63 4.54 30.45
CA LYS A 493 15.94 5.33 29.45
C LYS A 493 16.88 5.69 28.30
N GLY A 494 16.69 5.04 27.15
CA GLY A 494 17.23 5.46 25.87
C GLY A 494 16.16 6.27 25.14
N GLY A 495 16.38 7.58 25.01
CA GLY A 495 15.49 8.49 24.30
C GLY A 495 15.42 8.14 22.82
N ALA A 496 14.23 7.80 22.36
CA ALA A 496 13.93 7.71 20.95
C ALA A 496 13.95 9.14 20.36
N ARG A 497 14.90 9.42 19.50
CA ARG A 497 14.86 10.58 18.62
C ARG A 497 13.81 10.31 17.54
N GLU A 498 12.68 11.01 17.63
CA GLU A 498 11.74 11.12 16.52
C GLU A 498 12.46 11.75 15.33
N ARG A 499 12.51 11.03 14.22
CA ARG A 499 12.87 11.58 12.92
C ARG A 499 11.60 12.13 12.27
N PRO A 500 11.61 13.36 11.73
CA PRO A 500 10.47 13.89 11.00
C PRO A 500 10.27 13.12 9.69
N PRO A 501 9.03 13.07 9.16
CA PRO A 501 8.74 12.39 7.90
C PRO A 501 9.49 13.08 6.74
N PRO A 502 9.92 12.34 5.72
CA PRO A 502 10.54 12.90 4.53
C PRO A 502 9.48 13.59 3.66
N GLY A 503 9.42 14.89 3.78
CA GLY A 503 8.49 15.75 3.04
C GLY A 503 8.83 17.20 3.33
N GLY A 504 9.78 17.77 2.59
CA GLY A 504 10.41 19.05 2.84
C GLY A 504 9.45 20.21 3.02
N GLN A 505 9.64 20.91 4.09
CA GLN A 505 9.35 22.34 4.15
C GLN A 505 10.65 23.08 3.79
N GLY A 506 10.72 23.54 2.54
CA GLY A 506 11.68 24.54 2.13
C GLY A 506 11.37 25.83 2.91
N ARG A 507 12.28 26.25 3.79
CA ARG A 507 12.32 27.64 4.23
C ARG A 507 12.76 28.47 3.05
N GLU A 508 11.89 29.38 2.60
CA GLU A 508 12.30 30.52 1.78
C GLU A 508 13.26 31.39 2.59
N PRO A 509 14.36 31.87 2.01
CA PRO A 509 15.12 32.98 2.58
C PRO A 509 14.38 34.28 2.25
N GLU A 510 14.10 35.08 3.26
CA GLU A 510 13.72 36.48 3.12
C GLU A 510 14.80 37.24 2.33
N ARG A 511 14.40 37.80 1.19
CA ARG A 511 14.74 39.14 0.69
C ARG A 511 13.73 39.56 -0.37
#